data_ff4125386add001497099aad1818fe0c
#
_entry.id   ff4125386add001497099aad1818fe0c
#
_cell.length_a   1.000
_cell.length_b   1.000
_cell.length_c   1.000
_cell.angle_alpha   90.00
_cell.angle_beta   90.00
_cell.angle_gamma   90.00
#
_symmetry.space_group_name_H-M   'P 1'
#
loop_
_entity.id
_entity.type
_entity.pdbx_description
1 polymer ?
#
loop_
_entity_poly.entity_id
_entity_poly.type
_entity_poly.pdbx_seq_one_letter_code
_entity_poly.pdbx_strand_id
1 'polypeptide(L)'
;NPLLEHVRESVLSKIHDSKSLLQEWAQAQKLHSPRYRTISTTGPDHAKEFEVVVEVGGQVAGRGSGTSKHTAEQAAAHDALENLEIG
;
A
#
# COMPACT_ATOMS: atom_id res chain seq x y z
N ASN A 1 13.35 -14.25 23.50
CA ASN A 1 14.60 -13.79 22.91
C ASN A 1 14.46 -12.35 22.46
N PRO A 2 15.15 -11.41 23.15
CA PRO A 2 15.02 -10.00 22.81
C PRO A 2 15.38 -9.69 21.35
N LEU A 3 16.32 -10.41 20.82
CA LEU A 3 16.74 -10.20 19.44
C LEU A 3 15.62 -10.52 18.47
N LEU A 4 14.91 -11.61 18.71
CA LEU A 4 13.80 -12.00 17.87
C LEU A 4 12.66 -11.00 17.97
N GLU A 5 12.39 -10.50 19.18
CA GLU A 5 11.36 -9.51 19.36
C GLU A 5 11.69 -8.23 18.59
N HIS A 6 12.94 -7.84 18.63
CA HIS A 6 13.37 -6.65 17.92
C HIS A 6 13.21 -6.82 16.42
N VAL A 7 13.57 -7.97 15.90
CA VAL A 7 13.40 -8.27 14.48
C VAL A 7 11.93 -8.27 14.11
N ARG A 8 11.10 -8.81 14.97
CA ARG A 8 9.67 -8.85 14.72
C ARG A 8 9.08 -7.45 14.62
N GLU A 9 9.52 -6.54 15.47
CA GLU A 9 9.07 -5.17 15.41
C GLU A 9 9.43 -4.53 14.08
N SER A 10 10.64 -4.77 13.62
CA SER A 10 11.08 -4.24 12.32
C SER A 10 10.22 -4.77 11.19
N VAL A 11 9.91 -6.06 11.24
CA VAL A 11 9.07 -6.68 10.22
C VAL A 11 7.68 -6.08 10.24
N LEU A 12 7.12 -5.89 11.44
CA LEU A 12 5.80 -5.29 11.56
C LEU A 12 5.76 -3.87 11.00
N SER A 13 6.81 -3.09 11.25
CA SER A 13 6.89 -1.76 10.70
C SER A 13 6.89 -1.78 9.19
N LYS A 14 7.63 -2.70 8.61
CA LYS A 14 7.67 -2.83 7.15
C LYS A 14 6.32 -3.25 6.59
N ILE A 15 5.64 -4.16 7.27
CA ILE A 15 4.33 -4.60 6.84
C ILE A 15 3.35 -3.42 6.84
N HIS A 16 3.43 -2.58 7.86
CA HIS A 16 2.55 -1.42 7.93
C HIS A 16 2.90 -0.34 6.93
N ASP A 17 4.06 -0.44 6.31
CA ASP A 17 4.53 0.56 5.36
C ASP A 17 4.62 -0.01 3.96
N SER A 18 3.51 -0.56 3.51
CA SER A 18 3.44 -1.15 2.17
C SER A 18 3.76 -0.15 1.08
N LYS A 19 3.42 1.13 1.29
CA LYS A 19 3.70 2.16 0.31
C LYS A 19 5.20 2.31 0.08
N SER A 20 5.98 2.29 1.14
CA SER A 20 7.44 2.39 1.02
C SER A 20 8.02 1.18 0.31
N LEU A 21 7.54 -0.01 0.64
CA LEU A 21 8.01 -1.22 -0.02
C LEU A 21 7.73 -1.19 -1.51
N LEU A 22 6.53 -0.76 -1.88
CA LEU A 22 6.16 -0.67 -3.28
C LEU A 22 7.00 0.38 -4.00
N GLN A 23 7.25 1.51 -3.34
CA GLN A 23 8.08 2.55 -3.94
C GLN A 23 9.50 2.07 -4.17
N GLU A 24 10.08 1.36 -3.21
CA GLU A 24 11.41 0.81 -3.36
C GLU A 24 11.48 -0.17 -4.52
N TRP A 25 10.46 -1.01 -4.63
CA TRP A 25 10.41 -1.96 -5.73
C TRP A 25 10.34 -1.24 -7.07
N ALA A 26 9.49 -0.22 -7.16
CA ALA A 26 9.34 0.51 -8.41
C ALA A 26 10.65 1.19 -8.81
N GLN A 27 11.36 1.76 -7.83
CA GLN A 27 12.65 2.37 -8.12
C GLN A 27 13.66 1.34 -8.58
N ALA A 28 13.65 0.16 -7.98
CA ALA A 28 14.56 -0.90 -8.38
C ALA A 28 14.29 -1.37 -9.81
N GLN A 29 13.04 -1.27 -10.25
CA GLN A 29 12.67 -1.61 -11.63
C GLN A 29 12.83 -0.43 -12.57
N LYS A 30 13.32 0.70 -12.07
CA LYS A 30 13.49 1.93 -12.86
C LYS A 30 12.16 2.44 -13.39
N LEU A 31 11.09 2.23 -12.63
CA LEU A 31 9.78 2.73 -12.95
C LEU A 31 9.54 4.03 -12.19
N HIS A 32 8.53 4.77 -12.64
CA HIS A 32 8.12 5.96 -11.90
C HIS A 32 7.54 5.57 -10.56
N SER A 33 7.55 6.51 -9.61
CA SER A 33 6.98 6.26 -8.30
C SER A 33 5.52 5.83 -8.42
N PRO A 34 5.05 4.94 -7.53
CA PRO A 34 3.65 4.54 -7.55
C PRO A 34 2.73 5.74 -7.39
N ARG A 35 1.63 5.73 -8.10
CA ARG A 35 0.64 6.80 -8.04
C ARG A 35 -0.63 6.27 -7.44
N TYR A 36 -1.16 6.99 -6.45
CA TYR A 36 -2.36 6.58 -5.74
C TYR A 36 -3.51 7.50 -6.15
N ARG A 37 -4.64 6.89 -6.50
CA ARG A 37 -5.82 7.64 -6.92
C ARG A 37 -7.04 7.16 -6.15
N THR A 38 -7.79 8.10 -5.58
CA THR A 38 -9.07 7.77 -4.97
C THR A 38 -10.10 7.67 -6.08
N ILE A 39 -10.67 6.50 -6.25
CA ILE A 39 -11.65 6.27 -7.31
C ILE A 39 -13.08 6.26 -6.80
N SER A 40 -13.27 6.14 -5.50
CA SER A 40 -14.61 6.11 -4.94
C SER A 40 -14.57 6.52 -3.48
N THR A 41 -15.63 7.19 -3.06
CA THR A 41 -15.83 7.52 -1.65
C THR A 41 -17.31 7.22 -1.37
N THR A 42 -17.55 6.34 -0.42
CA THR A 42 -18.90 5.92 -0.08
C THR A 42 -19.14 6.03 1.42
N GLY A 43 -20.41 5.98 1.80
CA GLY A 43 -20.79 6.01 3.20
C GLY A 43 -21.07 7.40 3.73
N PRO A 44 -21.69 7.49 4.91
CA PRO A 44 -22.02 8.79 5.51
C PRO A 44 -20.77 9.51 6.01
N ASP A 45 -20.93 10.80 6.34
CA ASP A 45 -19.79 11.62 6.75
C ASP A 45 -19.03 11.04 7.92
N HIS A 46 -19.71 10.36 8.82
CA HIS A 46 -19.06 9.81 10.02
C HIS A 46 -18.52 8.40 9.81
N ALA A 47 -18.73 7.82 8.61
CA ALA A 47 -18.27 6.46 8.34
C ALA A 47 -17.96 6.31 6.86
N LYS A 48 -17.14 7.23 6.34
CA LYS A 48 -16.74 7.17 4.93
C LYS A 48 -15.79 6.03 4.67
N GLU A 49 -15.93 5.45 3.51
CA GLU A 49 -14.98 4.45 3.03
C GLU A 49 -14.42 4.93 1.71
N PHE A 50 -13.11 4.91 1.62
CA PHE A 50 -12.39 5.35 0.44
C PHE A 50 -11.89 4.14 -0.33
N GLU A 51 -11.99 4.20 -1.63
CA GLU A 51 -11.40 3.18 -2.48
C GLU A 51 -10.30 3.82 -3.31
N VAL A 52 -9.11 3.22 -3.26
CA VAL A 52 -7.92 3.78 -3.89
C VAL A 52 -7.29 2.71 -4.77
N VAL A 53 -6.83 3.12 -5.94
CA VAL A 53 -5.98 2.27 -6.76
C VAL A 53 -4.59 2.84 -6.78
N VAL A 54 -3.60 1.96 -6.94
CA VAL A 54 -2.23 2.37 -7.13
C VAL A 54 -1.78 1.96 -8.52
N GLU A 55 -1.15 2.90 -9.22
CA GLU A 55 -0.63 2.67 -10.56
C GLU A 55 0.88 2.63 -10.51
N VAL A 56 1.45 1.64 -11.16
CA VAL A 56 2.90 1.49 -11.28
C VAL A 56 3.21 1.21 -12.73
N GLY A 57 4.12 1.99 -13.29
CA GLY A 57 4.51 1.82 -14.68
C GLY A 57 3.37 2.08 -15.65
N GLY A 58 2.42 2.94 -15.27
CA GLY A 58 1.30 3.28 -16.14
C GLY A 58 0.14 2.30 -16.09
N GLN A 59 0.19 1.31 -15.19
CA GLN A 59 -0.87 0.31 -15.06
C GLN A 59 -1.30 0.20 -13.62
N VAL A 60 -2.58 -0.10 -13.42
CA VAL A 60 -3.10 -0.34 -12.08
C VAL A 60 -2.49 -1.63 -11.55
N ALA A 61 -1.74 -1.51 -10.46
CA ALA A 61 -1.05 -2.63 -9.86
C ALA A 61 -1.82 -3.22 -8.68
N GLY A 62 -2.63 -2.39 -8.01
CA GLY A 62 -3.39 -2.87 -6.87
C GLY A 62 -4.52 -1.94 -6.50
N ARG A 63 -5.38 -2.41 -5.62
CA ARG A 63 -6.54 -1.66 -5.18
C ARG A 63 -6.81 -1.96 -3.72
N GLY A 64 -7.22 -0.94 -2.98
CA GLY A 64 -7.53 -1.12 -1.59
C GLY A 64 -8.58 -0.15 -1.12
N SER A 65 -9.14 -0.43 0.04
CA SER A 65 -10.14 0.45 0.63
C SER A 65 -9.86 0.59 2.12
N GLY A 66 -10.40 1.63 2.69
CA GLY A 66 -10.23 1.88 4.11
C GLY A 66 -11.05 3.06 4.56
N THR A 67 -11.03 3.30 5.86
CA THR A 67 -11.82 4.38 6.45
C THR A 67 -11.15 5.75 6.30
N SER A 68 -9.92 5.77 5.79
CA SER A 68 -9.24 7.01 5.46
C SER A 68 -8.44 6.80 4.20
N LYS A 69 -8.06 7.91 3.55
CA LYS A 69 -7.24 7.81 2.34
C LYS A 69 -5.93 7.08 2.63
N HIS A 70 -5.30 7.41 3.75
CA HIS A 70 -4.03 6.76 4.11
C HIS A 70 -4.19 5.26 4.24
N THR A 71 -5.24 4.81 4.94
CA THR A 71 -5.50 3.40 5.11
C THR A 71 -5.78 2.72 3.77
N ALA A 72 -6.58 3.39 2.93
CA ALA A 72 -6.90 2.85 1.62
C ALA A 72 -5.65 2.74 0.73
N GLU A 73 -4.77 3.74 0.82
CA GLU A 73 -3.53 3.71 0.04
C GLU A 73 -2.62 2.57 0.49
N GLN A 74 -2.51 2.37 1.80
CA GLN A 74 -1.70 1.26 2.30
C GLN A 74 -2.29 -0.08 1.84
N ALA A 75 -3.61 -0.20 1.87
CA ALA A 75 -4.25 -1.42 1.40
C ALA A 75 -4.01 -1.62 -0.09
N ALA A 76 -4.07 -0.56 -0.87
CA ALA A 76 -3.80 -0.65 -2.31
C ALA A 76 -2.36 -1.08 -2.57
N ALA A 77 -1.42 -0.50 -1.82
CA ALA A 77 -0.02 -0.88 -1.96
C ALA A 77 0.20 -2.34 -1.59
N HIS A 78 -0.43 -2.79 -0.52
CA HIS A 78 -0.32 -4.19 -0.11
C HIS A 78 -0.85 -5.12 -1.19
N ASP A 79 -1.99 -4.76 -1.78
CA ASP A 79 -2.56 -5.54 -2.87
C ASP A 79 -1.62 -5.58 -4.08
N ALA A 80 -1.01 -4.44 -4.39
CA ALA A 80 -0.05 -4.38 -5.49
C ALA A 80 1.16 -5.27 -5.23
N LEU A 81 1.66 -5.27 -4.00
CA LEU A 81 2.79 -6.12 -3.65
C LEU A 81 2.45 -7.59 -3.85
N GLU A 82 1.25 -7.99 -3.47
CA GLU A 82 0.81 -9.36 -3.68
C GLU A 82 0.65 -9.68 -5.16
N ASN A 83 0.04 -8.76 -5.91
CA ASN A 83 -0.18 -8.96 -7.33
C ASN A 83 1.12 -9.06 -8.12
N LEU A 84 2.14 -8.32 -7.67
CA LEU A 84 3.45 -8.33 -8.31
C LEU A 84 4.36 -9.40 -7.73
N GLU A 85 3.85 -10.16 -6.79
CA GLU A 85 4.59 -11.24 -6.13
C GLU A 85 5.86 -10.74 -5.45
N ILE A 86 5.75 -9.58 -4.83
CA ILE A 86 6.86 -8.98 -4.10
C ILE A 86 6.72 -9.31 -2.62
N GLY A 87 7.64 -10.03 -2.14
CA GLY A 87 7.76 -10.30 -0.74
C GLY A 87 6.77 -11.17 -0.14
#